data_15eab704159333de115f264b728befb0
#
_entry.id   15eab704159333de115f264b728befb0
#
_cell.length_a   1.000
_cell.length_b   1.000
_cell.length_c   1.000
_cell.angle_alpha   90.00
_cell.angle_beta   90.00
_cell.angle_gamma   90.00
#
_symmetry.space_group_name_H-M   'P 1'
#
loop_
_entity.id
_entity.type
_entity.pdbx_description
1 polymer ?
#
loop_
_entity_poly.entity_id
_entity_poly.type
_entity_poly.pdbx_seq_one_letter_code
_entity_poly.pdbx_strand_id
1 'polypeptide(L)' 'MIRKIRGGQYRLYSHKKDPRTGERRNLGTFRTRAAAERHERAVQFFKRGGG' A
#
# COMPACT_ATOMS: atom_id res chain seq x y z
N MET A 1 4.39 -0.38 -0.37
CA MET A 1 5.19 0.32 0.65
C MET A 1 4.33 0.66 1.85
N ILE A 2 4.76 0.28 3.03
CA ILE A 2 3.99 0.45 4.26
C ILE A 2 4.66 1.51 5.13
N ARG A 3 3.87 2.47 5.62
CA ARG A 3 4.34 3.50 6.54
C ARG A 3 3.53 3.50 7.81
N LYS A 4 4.22 3.63 8.93
CA LYS A 4 3.57 3.79 10.22
C LYS A 4 3.11 5.24 10.38
N ILE A 5 1.84 5.42 10.72
CA ILE A 5 1.26 6.73 10.95
C ILE A 5 0.81 6.85 12.39
N ARG A 6 0.33 8.04 12.78
CA ARG A 6 -0.12 8.30 14.15
C ARG A 6 -1.24 7.35 14.56
N GLY A 7 -1.30 7.04 15.84
CA GLY A 7 -2.34 6.20 16.40
C GLY A 7 -2.12 4.71 16.19
N GLY A 8 -0.89 4.31 15.90
CA GLY A 8 -0.58 2.90 15.75
C GLY A 8 -1.14 2.27 14.49
N GLN A 9 -1.47 3.10 13.50
CA GLN A 9 -1.98 2.61 12.23
C GLN A 9 -0.88 2.57 11.18
N TYR A 10 -1.14 1.81 10.12
CA TYR A 10 -0.21 1.65 9.00
C TYR A 10 -0.92 1.97 7.71
N ARG A 11 -0.24 2.76 6.88
CA ARG A 11 -0.79 3.14 5.58
C ARG A 11 0.00 2.48 4.47
N LEU A 12 -0.72 1.91 3.51
CA LEU A 12 -0.12 1.25 2.37
C LEU A 12 -0.10 2.19 1.17
N TYR A 13 1.09 2.34 0.59
CA TYR A 13 1.27 3.16 -0.61
C TYR A 13 1.71 2.32 -1.78
N SER A 14 1.37 2.76 -2.98
CA SER A 14 1.82 2.14 -4.20
C SER A 14 3.34 2.28 -4.35
N HIS A 15 3.96 1.31 -4.99
CA HIS A 15 5.40 1.37 -5.28
C HIS A 15 5.71 2.41 -6.35
N LYS A 16 4.79 2.63 -7.27
CA LYS A 16 4.98 3.61 -8.34
C LYS A 16 4.42 4.95 -7.94
N LYS A 17 5.20 5.99 -8.26
CA LYS A 17 4.72 7.36 -8.07
C LYS A 17 3.82 7.75 -9.23
N ASP A 18 2.82 8.57 -8.93
CA ASP A 18 1.97 9.13 -9.94
C ASP A 18 2.78 10.17 -10.74
N PRO A 19 2.91 10.01 -12.06
CA PRO A 19 3.67 10.97 -12.86
C PRO A 19 3.08 12.37 -12.87
N ARG A 20 1.81 12.50 -12.53
CA ARG A 20 1.15 13.82 -12.49
C ARG A 20 1.50 14.61 -11.25
N THR A 21 1.49 13.94 -10.10
CA THR A 21 1.68 14.60 -8.82
C THR A 21 3.02 14.30 -8.18
N GLY A 22 3.68 13.27 -8.63
CA GLY A 22 4.93 12.81 -8.02
C GLY A 22 4.72 12.09 -6.70
N GLU A 23 3.47 11.83 -6.33
CA GLU A 23 3.13 11.18 -5.09
C GLU A 23 2.70 9.72 -5.31
N ARG A 24 2.89 8.90 -4.29
CA ARG A 24 2.46 7.52 -4.33
C ARG A 24 0.98 7.43 -3.99
N ARG A 25 0.28 6.56 -4.69
CA ARG A 25 -1.14 6.37 -4.46
C ARG A 25 -1.37 5.69 -3.12
N ASN A 26 -2.33 6.19 -2.34
CA ASN A 26 -2.75 5.58 -1.08
C ASN A 26 -3.67 4.40 -1.38
N LEU A 27 -3.24 3.20 -1.00
CA LEU A 27 -3.99 1.97 -1.25
C LEU A 27 -4.88 1.59 -0.07
N GLY A 28 -4.67 2.18 1.10
CA GLY A 28 -5.49 1.90 2.25
C GLY A 28 -4.78 2.14 3.56
N THR A 29 -5.56 2.15 4.64
CA THR A 29 -5.04 2.31 6.00
C THR A 29 -5.47 1.10 6.83
N PHE A 30 -4.54 0.55 7.60
CA PHE A 30 -4.76 -0.66 8.37
C PHE A 30 -4.36 -0.46 9.82
N ARG A 31 -4.99 -1.22 10.71
CA ARG A 31 -4.69 -1.15 12.14
C ARG A 31 -3.39 -1.84 12.51
N THR A 32 -2.99 -2.84 11.73
CA THR A 32 -1.78 -3.61 12.00
C THR A 32 -0.93 -3.70 10.74
N ARG A 33 0.37 -3.87 10.97
CA ARG A 33 1.30 -4.06 9.87
C ARG A 33 1.00 -5.34 9.09
N ALA A 34 0.61 -6.39 9.82
CA ALA A 34 0.28 -7.66 9.19
C ALA A 34 -0.86 -7.51 8.19
N ALA A 35 -1.88 -6.75 8.56
CA ALA A 35 -3.01 -6.49 7.67
C ALA A 35 -2.55 -5.73 6.42
N ALA A 36 -1.69 -4.73 6.60
CA ALA A 36 -1.14 -3.97 5.48
C ALA A 36 -0.30 -4.84 4.56
N GLU A 37 0.52 -5.72 5.14
CA GLU A 37 1.34 -6.64 4.35
C GLU A 37 0.51 -7.62 3.55
N ARG A 38 -0.56 -8.12 4.14
CA ARG A 38 -1.47 -9.03 3.44
C ARG A 38 -2.12 -8.34 2.25
N HIS A 39 -2.54 -7.11 2.45
CA HIS A 39 -3.15 -6.34 1.36
C HIS A 39 -2.13 -6.03 0.26
N GLU A 40 -0.94 -5.66 0.64
CA GLU A 40 0.14 -5.40 -0.31
C GLU A 40 0.43 -6.62 -1.17
N ARG A 41 0.49 -7.78 -0.53
CA ARG A 41 0.73 -9.04 -1.23
C ARG A 41 -0.38 -9.33 -2.24
N ALA A 42 -1.63 -9.09 -1.85
CA ALA A 42 -2.76 -9.28 -2.74
C ALA A 42 -2.71 -8.34 -3.95
N VAL A 43 -2.36 -7.08 -3.71
CA VAL A 43 -2.23 -6.09 -4.78
C VAL A 43 -1.13 -6.50 -5.77
N GLN A 44 0.01 -6.95 -5.25
CA GLN A 44 1.10 -7.40 -6.10
C GLN A 44 0.71 -8.64 -6.91
N PHE A 45 -0.02 -9.53 -6.29
CA PHE A 45 -0.51 -10.73 -6.96
C PHE A 45 -1.40 -10.37 -8.14
N PHE A 46 -2.33 -9.44 -7.95
CA PHE A 46 -3.21 -9.01 -9.02
C PHE A 46 -2.45 -8.35 -10.16
N LYS A 47 -1.46 -7.56 -9.83
CA LYS A 47 -0.66 -6.90 -10.87
C LYS A 47 0.15 -7.88 -11.69
N ARG A 48 0.63 -8.96 -11.07
CA ARG A 48 1.48 -9.93 -11.75
C ARG A 48 0.67 -10.96 -12.52
N GLY A 49 -0.32 -11.53 -11.85
CA GLY A 49 -1.01 -12.69 -12.38
C GLY A 49 -2.33 -12.37 -13.06
N GLY A 50 -3.00 -11.38 -12.55
CA GLY A 50 -4.28 -11.02 -13.08
C GLY A 50 -4.21 -10.35 -14.44
N GLY A 51 -2.98 -10.17 -14.86
CA GLY A 51 -2.69 -9.54 -16.14
C GLY A 51 -3.87 -9.32 -16.86
#